data_3daef90a62407b2f6834fd0e943eff78
#
_entry.id   3daef90a62407b2f6834fd0e943eff78
#
_cell.length_a   1.000
_cell.length_b   1.000
_cell.length_c   1.000
_cell.angle_alpha   90.00
_cell.angle_beta   90.00
_cell.angle_gamma   90.00
#
_symmetry.space_group_name_H-M   'P 1'
#
loop_
_entity.id
_entity.type
_entity.pdbx_description
1 polymer ?
#
loop_
_entity_poly.entity_id
_entity_poly.type
_entity_poly.pdbx_seq_one_letter_code
_entity_poly.pdbx_strand_id
1 'polypeptide(L)'
;MKNTYIAYGIPIRSSIELPAFVPFSEHSEIPSIHVSEGKTPENLENPPTTTKPFATFNENEFLYTVPDVARYYVRQGRQIIIEPLGGDWSEILLIFYSNCLAATLFQRNIIPFHVSGVFVEANKVLLFAAP
;
A
#
# COMPACT_ATOMS: atom_id res chain seq x y z
N MET A 1 -15.18 3.96 -8.08
CA MET A 1 -14.13 2.93 -8.11
C MET A 1 -14.74 1.60 -8.48
N LYS A 2 -14.14 0.91 -9.43
CA LYS A 2 -14.75 -0.28 -10.05
C LYS A 2 -14.53 -1.57 -9.26
N ASN A 3 -13.44 -1.67 -8.53
CA ASN A 3 -13.00 -2.91 -7.91
C ASN A 3 -12.92 -2.76 -6.39
N THR A 4 -13.42 -3.76 -5.69
CA THR A 4 -13.34 -3.83 -4.22
C THR A 4 -12.68 -5.13 -3.82
N TYR A 5 -11.72 -5.03 -2.93
CA TYR A 5 -10.91 -6.14 -2.42
C TYR A 5 -10.82 -6.09 -0.91
N ILE A 6 -10.27 -7.13 -0.33
CA ILE A 6 -9.86 -7.15 1.07
C ILE A 6 -8.40 -7.60 1.19
N ALA A 7 -7.63 -6.88 1.98
CA ALA A 7 -6.29 -7.28 2.39
C ALA A 7 -6.03 -6.81 3.83
N TYR A 8 -5.36 -7.64 4.61
CA TYR A 8 -5.09 -7.36 6.05
C TYR A 8 -6.35 -7.04 6.87
N GLY A 9 -7.50 -7.61 6.49
CA GLY A 9 -8.80 -7.28 7.09
C GLY A 9 -9.34 -5.89 6.75
N ILE A 10 -8.72 -5.16 5.82
CA ILE A 10 -9.08 -3.79 5.44
C ILE A 10 -9.69 -3.82 4.04
N PRO A 11 -10.89 -3.21 3.84
CA PRO A 11 -11.45 -3.04 2.51
C PRO A 11 -10.59 -2.11 1.65
N ILE A 12 -10.39 -2.48 0.39
CA ILE A 12 -9.63 -1.69 -0.59
C ILE A 12 -10.53 -1.41 -1.78
N ARG A 13 -10.72 -0.14 -2.11
CA ARG A 13 -11.42 0.31 -3.31
C ARG A 13 -10.40 0.81 -4.32
N SER A 14 -10.45 0.29 -5.54
CA SER A 14 -9.44 0.58 -6.55
C SER A 14 -10.05 0.94 -7.91
N SER A 15 -9.43 1.90 -8.59
CA SER A 15 -9.72 2.20 -9.99
C SER A 15 -8.94 1.29 -10.96
N ILE A 16 -7.93 0.58 -10.44
CA ILE A 16 -7.11 -0.38 -11.20
C ILE A 16 -7.35 -1.80 -10.69
N GLU A 17 -6.99 -2.79 -11.49
CA GLU A 17 -7.04 -4.18 -11.06
C GLU A 17 -5.89 -4.52 -10.13
N LEU A 18 -6.19 -5.24 -9.04
CA LEU A 18 -5.24 -5.68 -8.02
C LEU A 18 -5.30 -7.21 -7.89
N PRO A 19 -4.71 -7.95 -8.84
CA PRO A 19 -4.93 -9.40 -8.95
C PRO A 19 -4.39 -10.24 -7.79
N ALA A 20 -3.50 -9.70 -6.97
CA ALA A 20 -3.03 -10.40 -5.76
C ALA A 20 -3.99 -10.31 -4.57
N PHE A 21 -5.03 -9.49 -4.66
CA PHE A 21 -6.02 -9.35 -3.59
C PHE A 21 -7.29 -10.15 -3.84
N VAL A 22 -7.95 -10.54 -2.75
CA VAL A 22 -9.22 -11.25 -2.82
C VAL A 22 -10.34 -10.25 -3.07
N PRO A 23 -11.20 -10.48 -4.09
CA PRO A 23 -12.41 -9.68 -4.29
C PRO A 23 -13.29 -9.68 -3.03
N PHE A 24 -13.90 -8.53 -2.75
CA PHE A 24 -14.71 -8.32 -1.54
C PHE A 24 -15.98 -7.55 -1.86
N SER A 25 -17.11 -8.05 -1.43
CA SER A 25 -18.43 -7.44 -1.70
C SER A 25 -19.25 -7.16 -0.43
N GLU A 26 -18.73 -7.53 0.74
CA GLU A 26 -19.43 -7.36 2.00
C GLU A 26 -19.31 -5.94 2.54
N HIS A 27 -20.23 -5.57 3.43
CA HIS A 27 -20.14 -4.31 4.16
C HIS A 27 -19.06 -4.41 5.24
N SER A 28 -18.30 -3.34 5.40
CA SER A 28 -17.30 -3.22 6.47
C SER A 28 -17.37 -1.84 7.12
N GLU A 29 -17.33 -1.79 8.43
CA GLU A 29 -17.23 -0.54 9.20
C GLU A 29 -15.81 0.02 9.20
N ILE A 30 -14.81 -0.80 8.83
CA ILE A 30 -13.42 -0.37 8.74
C ILE A 30 -13.26 0.59 7.56
N PRO A 31 -12.68 1.78 7.75
CA PRO A 31 -12.45 2.72 6.66
C PRO A 31 -11.58 2.12 5.55
N SER A 32 -12.07 2.21 4.32
CA SER A 32 -11.38 1.67 3.14
C SER A 32 -10.08 2.39 2.83
N ILE A 33 -9.16 1.66 2.20
CA ILE A 33 -8.04 2.23 1.46
C ILE A 33 -8.51 2.48 0.02
N HIS A 34 -8.21 3.66 -0.52
CA HIS A 34 -8.54 4.04 -1.88
C HIS A 34 -7.27 4.06 -2.73
N VAL A 35 -7.25 3.24 -3.77
CA VAL A 35 -6.13 3.14 -4.71
C VAL A 35 -6.57 3.69 -6.05
N SER A 36 -5.81 4.63 -6.61
CA SER A 36 -6.10 5.22 -7.91
C SER A 36 -4.84 5.47 -8.73
N GLU A 37 -4.98 5.36 -10.04
CA GLU A 37 -4.03 5.93 -10.99
C GLU A 37 -4.26 7.43 -11.08
N GLY A 38 -3.19 8.23 -11.10
CA GLY A 38 -3.28 9.68 -11.24
C GLY A 38 -1.95 10.39 -10.97
N LYS A 39 -1.99 11.71 -11.05
CA LYS A 39 -0.84 12.55 -10.71
C LYS A 39 -0.59 12.57 -9.22
N THR A 40 0.66 12.34 -8.84
CA THR A 40 1.14 12.52 -7.47
C THR A 40 1.54 13.97 -7.22
N PRO A 41 1.51 14.46 -5.97
CA PRO A 41 2.04 15.78 -5.63
C PRO A 41 3.57 15.81 -5.84
N GLU A 42 4.11 16.99 -6.09
CA GLU A 42 5.57 17.17 -6.20
C GLU A 42 6.26 17.02 -4.84
N ASN A 43 5.61 17.49 -3.79
CA ASN A 43 6.10 17.48 -2.42
C ASN A 43 5.03 17.00 -1.45
N LEU A 44 5.42 16.64 -0.24
CA LEU A 44 4.50 16.37 0.85
C LEU A 44 3.73 17.65 1.23
N GLU A 45 2.52 17.51 1.75
CA GLU A 45 1.75 18.64 2.30
C GLU A 45 2.34 19.18 3.59
N ASN A 46 2.93 18.29 4.41
CA ASN A 46 3.54 18.63 5.69
C ASN A 46 5.06 18.42 5.63
N PRO A 47 5.84 19.07 6.53
CA PRO A 47 7.28 18.91 6.55
C PRO A 47 7.71 17.44 6.65
N PRO A 48 8.70 16.99 5.89
CA PRO A 48 9.21 15.64 5.99
C PRO A 48 9.98 15.43 7.30
N THR A 49 9.86 14.24 7.88
CA THR A 49 10.75 13.78 8.95
C THR A 49 11.99 13.11 8.39
N THR A 50 11.89 12.56 7.19
CA THR A 50 12.98 11.89 6.49
C THR A 50 12.92 12.20 5.00
N THR A 51 14.08 12.55 4.43
CA THR A 51 14.25 12.74 2.99
C THR A 51 15.43 11.88 2.52
N LYS A 52 15.15 11.03 1.54
CA LYS A 52 16.13 10.20 0.81
C LYS A 52 16.04 10.51 -0.68
N PRO A 53 16.99 10.11 -1.52
CA PRO A 53 17.00 10.47 -2.94
C PRO A 53 15.70 10.17 -3.68
N PHE A 54 15.02 9.07 -3.34
CA PHE A 54 13.78 8.63 -4.03
C PHE A 54 12.57 8.51 -3.11
N ALA A 55 12.73 8.75 -1.81
CA ALA A 55 11.67 8.62 -0.82
C ALA A 55 11.70 9.77 0.17
N THR A 56 10.55 10.42 0.32
CA THR A 56 10.34 11.47 1.31
C THR A 56 9.07 11.13 2.09
N PHE A 57 9.15 11.18 3.41
CA PHE A 57 8.01 10.82 4.23
C PHE A 57 7.96 11.53 5.58
N ASN A 58 6.77 11.57 6.15
CA ASN A 58 6.49 11.92 7.54
C ASN A 58 5.51 10.88 8.13
N GLU A 59 4.98 11.13 9.30
CA GLU A 59 4.07 10.21 9.99
C GLU A 59 2.83 9.82 9.17
N ASN A 60 2.32 10.72 8.32
CA ASN A 60 1.05 10.57 7.60
C ASN A 60 1.18 10.55 6.07
N GLU A 61 2.38 10.73 5.54
CA GLU A 61 2.61 10.84 4.10
C GLU A 61 3.88 10.09 3.70
N PHE A 62 3.82 9.43 2.55
CA PHE A 62 4.94 8.73 1.94
C PHE A 62 4.93 9.00 0.44
N LEU A 63 5.97 9.63 -0.08
CA LEU A 63 6.16 9.92 -1.49
C LEU A 63 7.40 9.17 -1.97
N TYR A 64 7.20 8.26 -2.91
CA TYR A 64 8.23 7.36 -3.39
C TYR A 64 8.31 7.35 -4.91
N THR A 65 9.49 7.55 -5.45
CA THR A 65 9.75 7.57 -6.89
C THR A 65 10.68 6.43 -7.26
N VAL A 66 10.25 5.58 -8.17
CA VAL A 66 11.11 4.60 -8.83
C VAL A 66 11.30 5.11 -10.27
N PRO A 67 12.50 5.60 -10.62
CA PRO A 67 12.76 6.17 -11.94
C PRO A 67 12.34 5.20 -13.05
N ASP A 68 11.74 5.74 -14.11
CA ASP A 68 11.27 5.00 -15.29
C ASP A 68 10.18 3.95 -15.03
N VAL A 69 9.73 3.80 -13.77
CA VAL A 69 8.69 2.85 -13.38
C VAL A 69 7.41 3.57 -12.96
N ALA A 70 7.41 4.17 -11.79
CA ALA A 70 6.25 4.89 -11.26
C ALA A 70 6.62 5.79 -10.09
N ARG A 71 5.70 6.67 -9.76
CA ARG A 71 5.70 7.48 -8.55
C ARG A 71 4.48 7.14 -7.71
N TYR A 72 4.66 7.05 -6.40
CA TYR A 72 3.64 6.62 -5.45
C TYR A 72 3.46 7.66 -4.37
N TYR A 73 2.22 7.96 -4.03
CA TYR A 73 1.89 8.80 -2.89
C TYR A 73 0.89 8.11 -1.99
N VAL A 74 1.29 7.89 -0.74
CA VAL A 74 0.46 7.26 0.30
C VAL A 74 0.16 8.28 1.38
N ARG A 75 -1.11 8.44 1.72
CA ARG A 75 -1.56 9.46 2.64
C ARG A 75 -2.57 8.92 3.66
N GLN A 76 -2.32 9.24 4.95
CA GLN A 76 -3.22 8.99 6.08
C GLN A 76 -3.71 7.54 6.23
N GLY A 77 -2.95 6.57 5.69
CA GLY A 77 -3.36 5.18 5.68
C GLY A 77 -4.67 4.91 4.91
N ARG A 78 -5.09 5.83 4.04
CA ARG A 78 -6.39 5.76 3.33
C ARG A 78 -6.30 5.97 1.83
N GLN A 79 -5.31 6.67 1.34
CA GLN A 79 -5.19 7.01 -0.07
C GLN A 79 -3.84 6.57 -0.62
N ILE A 80 -3.87 5.93 -1.76
CA ILE A 80 -2.68 5.60 -2.54
C ILE A 80 -2.92 6.07 -3.97
N ILE A 81 -2.05 6.94 -4.45
CA ILE A 81 -2.03 7.41 -5.84
C ILE A 81 -0.80 6.80 -6.51
N ILE A 82 -1.01 6.19 -7.66
CA ILE A 82 0.04 5.62 -8.50
C ILE A 82 0.11 6.42 -9.79
N GLU A 83 1.26 7.00 -10.06
CA GLU A 83 1.57 7.72 -11.29
C GLU A 83 2.59 6.91 -12.10
N PRO A 84 2.17 6.20 -13.17
CA PRO A 84 3.10 5.48 -14.03
C PRO A 84 4.10 6.43 -14.71
N LEU A 85 5.38 6.04 -14.76
CA LEU A 85 6.47 6.76 -15.41
C LEU A 85 7.11 5.96 -16.56
N GLY A 86 6.45 4.90 -17.03
CA GLY A 86 6.93 4.06 -18.12
C GLY A 86 7.13 2.59 -17.79
N GLY A 87 7.08 2.19 -16.53
CA GLY A 87 7.11 0.80 -16.10
C GLY A 87 5.89 0.01 -16.54
N ASP A 88 6.03 -1.29 -16.68
CA ASP A 88 4.88 -2.16 -16.88
C ASP A 88 4.08 -2.37 -15.58
N TRP A 89 2.81 -2.77 -15.70
CA TRP A 89 1.95 -2.91 -14.53
C TRP A 89 2.37 -4.01 -13.57
N SER A 90 3.09 -5.03 -14.00
CA SER A 90 3.60 -6.08 -13.10
C SER A 90 4.67 -5.53 -12.17
N GLU A 91 5.56 -4.71 -12.69
CA GLU A 91 6.60 -4.03 -11.93
C GLU A 91 6.01 -2.96 -11.00
N ILE A 92 5.09 -2.13 -11.52
CA ILE A 92 4.39 -1.10 -10.75
C ILE A 92 3.65 -1.72 -9.55
N LEU A 93 2.93 -2.81 -9.76
CA LEU A 93 2.17 -3.48 -8.71
C LEU A 93 3.06 -4.20 -7.71
N LEU A 94 4.21 -4.74 -8.11
CA LEU A 94 5.16 -5.34 -7.18
C LEU A 94 5.60 -4.34 -6.09
N ILE A 95 5.93 -3.12 -6.50
CA ILE A 95 6.31 -2.04 -5.59
C ILE A 95 5.11 -1.57 -4.76
N PHE A 96 3.94 -1.48 -5.36
CA PHE A 96 2.70 -1.17 -4.64
C PHE A 96 2.43 -2.18 -3.52
N TYR A 97 2.46 -3.49 -3.81
CA TYR A 97 2.21 -4.55 -2.83
C TYR A 97 3.23 -4.60 -1.70
N SER A 98 4.45 -4.18 -1.93
CA SER A 98 5.50 -4.13 -0.92
C SER A 98 5.56 -2.77 -0.20
N ASN A 99 6.05 -1.74 -0.86
CA ASN A 99 6.38 -0.45 -0.24
C ASN A 99 5.15 0.38 0.13
N CYS A 100 4.16 0.48 -0.77
CA CYS A 100 3.00 1.34 -0.51
C CYS A 100 2.07 0.74 0.55
N LEU A 101 1.86 -0.56 0.54
CA LEU A 101 1.07 -1.22 1.59
C LEU A 101 1.76 -1.18 2.94
N ALA A 102 3.08 -1.36 3.00
CA ALA A 102 3.83 -1.21 4.24
C ALA A 102 3.66 0.22 4.80
N ALA A 103 3.85 1.25 3.98
CA ALA A 103 3.63 2.64 4.38
C ALA A 103 2.18 2.88 4.86
N THR A 104 1.20 2.34 4.15
CA THR A 104 -0.22 2.44 4.54
C THR A 104 -0.50 1.82 5.89
N LEU A 105 0.04 0.62 6.15
CA LEU A 105 -0.12 -0.07 7.44
C LEU A 105 0.55 0.71 8.58
N PHE A 106 1.78 1.21 8.37
CA PHE A 106 2.44 2.07 9.36
C PHE A 106 1.64 3.32 9.69
N GLN A 107 1.07 3.99 8.69
CA GLN A 107 0.19 5.16 8.90
C GLN A 107 -1.11 4.82 9.65
N ARG A 108 -1.47 3.54 9.71
CA ARG A 108 -2.61 3.01 10.50
C ARG A 108 -2.19 2.42 11.84
N ASN A 109 -0.95 2.61 12.26
CA ASN A 109 -0.36 2.02 13.48
C ASN A 109 -0.36 0.48 13.46
N ILE A 110 -0.25 -0.12 12.28
CA ILE A 110 -0.13 -1.57 12.09
C ILE A 110 1.30 -1.85 11.64
N ILE A 111 2.00 -2.72 12.35
CA ILE A 111 3.37 -3.11 12.01
C ILE A 111 3.32 -4.30 11.04
N PRO A 112 3.73 -4.14 9.77
CA PRO A 112 3.83 -5.27 8.84
C PRO A 112 5.06 -6.12 9.16
N PHE A 113 4.88 -7.45 9.13
CA PHE A 113 5.97 -8.40 9.23
C PHE A 113 6.19 -9.11 7.90
N HIS A 114 7.44 -9.20 7.46
CA HIS A 114 7.82 -10.03 6.33
C HIS A 114 8.11 -11.46 6.83
N VAL A 115 7.08 -12.27 6.86
CA VAL A 115 7.13 -13.63 7.42
C VAL A 115 6.31 -14.60 6.56
N SER A 116 6.60 -15.89 6.70
CA SER A 116 5.71 -16.96 6.27
C SER A 116 4.87 -17.43 7.45
N GLY A 117 3.59 -17.71 7.22
CA GLY A 117 2.67 -18.15 8.26
C GLY A 117 1.99 -19.47 7.93
N VAL A 118 1.82 -20.32 8.94
CA VAL A 118 1.09 -21.60 8.85
C VAL A 118 0.04 -21.67 9.95
N PHE A 119 -1.18 -22.01 9.59
CA PHE A 119 -2.21 -22.35 10.58
C PHE A 119 -1.88 -23.68 11.25
N VAL A 120 -1.77 -23.66 12.56
CA VAL A 120 -1.47 -24.86 13.37
C VAL A 120 -2.77 -25.44 13.94
N GLU A 121 -3.65 -24.58 14.43
CA GLU A 121 -4.98 -24.88 14.96
C GLU A 121 -5.92 -23.70 14.67
N ALA A 122 -7.22 -23.88 14.94
CA ALA A 122 -8.16 -22.75 14.92
C ALA A 122 -7.64 -21.61 15.80
N ASN A 123 -7.50 -20.42 15.24
CA ASN A 123 -7.02 -19.19 15.87
C ASN A 123 -5.53 -19.19 16.30
N LYS A 124 -4.72 -20.15 15.82
CA LYS A 124 -3.27 -20.14 16.05
C LYS A 124 -2.50 -20.17 14.73
N VAL A 125 -1.55 -19.27 14.60
CA VAL A 125 -0.65 -19.17 13.46
C VAL A 125 0.78 -19.22 13.96
N LEU A 126 1.59 -20.08 13.33
CA LEU A 126 3.04 -20.08 13.52
C LEU A 126 3.69 -19.22 12.43
N LEU A 127 4.50 -18.24 12.84
CA LEU A 127 5.19 -17.34 11.95
C LEU A 127 6.67 -17.69 11.88
N PHE A 128 7.20 -17.72 10.66
CA PHE A 128 8.62 -17.95 10.39
C PHE A 128 9.21 -16.65 9.81
N ALA A 129 10.06 -16.00 10.58
CA ALA A 129 10.85 -14.85 10.14
C ALA A 129 12.30 -15.30 9.92
N ALA A 130 12.88 -14.91 8.78
CA ALA A 130 14.30 -15.06 8.51
C ALA A 130 14.99 -13.68 8.57
N PRO A 131 16.26 -13.62 9.02
CA PRO A 131 17.03 -12.38 8.95
C PRO A 131 17.27 -11.93 7.51
#